data_b96f61d0aefaa1fef2fdf8bb3ec1fd9f
#
_entry.id   b96f61d0aefaa1fef2fdf8bb3ec1fd9f
#
_cell.length_a   1.000
_cell.length_b   1.000
_cell.length_c   1.000
_cell.angle_alpha   90.00
_cell.angle_beta   90.00
_cell.angle_gamma   90.00
#
_symmetry.space_group_name_H-M   'P 1'
#
loop_
_entity.id
_entity.type
_entity.pdbx_description
1 polymer ?
#
loop_
_entity_poly.entity_id
_entity_poly.type
_entity_poly.pdbx_seq_one_letter_code
_entity_poly.pdbx_strand_id
1 'polypeptide(L)'
;RWWMLGWAAAGLGTITKAVGVLALLMLLPAAFASLRGWAGVRLHARDPKFWLGPLAFVVAGSVWLVPMLVAALGQGGPEYRAYVDDILLRQTVTRYANAWHHGQPPWYFIEVALTAWLPTMLALPWAIPAWRRRLQRRDARYLIPLAWVLLVFLFFSIPSGKRDMYILPALPMLCLALAPLLPGILRKQGAQRLLLGFVGLL
;
A
#
# COMPACT_ATOMS: atom_id res chain seq x y z
N ARG A 1 15.84 1.74 14.36
CA ARG A 1 16.40 1.22 13.10
C ARG A 1 15.30 0.90 12.08
N TRP A 2 14.33 0.02 12.38
CA TRP A 2 13.27 -0.38 11.44
C TRP A 2 12.41 0.79 10.95
N TRP A 3 12.16 1.78 11.80
CA TRP A 3 11.44 3.00 11.44
C TRP A 3 12.12 3.75 10.29
N MET A 4 13.42 4.00 10.41
CA MET A 4 14.21 4.68 9.37
C MET A 4 14.28 3.85 8.07
N LEU A 5 14.48 2.52 8.21
CA LEU A 5 14.53 1.63 7.03
C LEU A 5 13.21 1.62 6.25
N GLY A 6 12.07 1.61 6.94
CA GLY A 6 10.76 1.69 6.29
C GLY A 6 10.58 2.99 5.50
N TRP A 7 10.98 4.13 6.08
CA TRP A 7 10.93 5.42 5.41
C TRP A 7 11.92 5.53 4.23
N ALA A 8 13.14 5.02 4.40
CA ALA A 8 14.12 4.98 3.32
C ALA A 8 13.63 4.10 2.16
N ALA A 9 13.07 2.93 2.45
CA ALA A 9 12.47 2.06 1.45
C ALA A 9 11.32 2.74 0.69
N ALA A 10 10.47 3.50 1.40
CA ALA A 10 9.41 4.29 0.76
C ALA A 10 9.99 5.39 -0.14
N GLY A 11 11.07 6.07 0.28
CA GLY A 11 11.79 7.06 -0.53
C GLY A 11 12.37 6.46 -1.81
N LEU A 12 13.08 5.32 -1.70
CA LEU A 12 13.58 4.59 -2.86
C LEU A 12 12.44 4.10 -3.76
N GLY A 13 11.36 3.58 -3.19
CA GLY A 13 10.17 3.20 -3.95
C GLY A 13 9.54 4.36 -4.72
N THR A 14 9.62 5.59 -4.18
CA THR A 14 9.09 6.78 -4.83
C THR A 14 9.91 7.20 -6.03
N ILE A 15 11.22 7.08 -6.00
CA ILE A 15 12.08 7.40 -7.15
C ILE A 15 12.05 6.31 -8.24
N THR A 16 11.77 5.07 -7.89
CA THR A 16 11.60 4.01 -8.89
C THR A 16 10.23 4.09 -9.58
N LYS A 17 9.20 4.38 -8.81
CA LYS A 17 7.84 4.61 -9.32
C LYS A 17 7.11 5.50 -8.33
N ALA A 18 6.63 6.66 -8.78
CA ALA A 18 6.02 7.69 -7.93
C ALA A 18 4.98 7.14 -6.92
N VAL A 19 4.31 6.03 -7.24
CA VAL A 19 3.36 5.36 -6.34
C VAL A 19 4.00 4.79 -5.06
N GLY A 20 5.33 4.74 -4.97
CA GLY A 20 6.02 4.36 -3.72
C GLY A 20 5.67 5.28 -2.55
N VAL A 21 5.32 6.54 -2.81
CA VAL A 21 4.83 7.49 -1.81
C VAL A 21 3.55 7.00 -1.10
N LEU A 22 2.76 6.16 -1.75
CA LEU A 22 1.53 5.61 -1.17
C LEU A 22 1.81 4.81 0.12
N ALA A 23 3.03 4.26 0.28
CA ALA A 23 3.41 3.59 1.53
C ALA A 23 3.21 4.49 2.76
N LEU A 24 3.33 5.82 2.59
CA LEU A 24 3.10 6.79 3.65
C LEU A 24 1.63 6.89 4.09
N LEU A 25 0.68 6.48 3.25
CA LEU A 25 -0.74 6.42 3.64
C LEU A 25 -0.98 5.50 4.84
N MET A 26 -0.06 4.54 5.10
CA MET A 26 -0.12 3.68 6.28
C MET A 26 0.01 4.47 7.59
N LEU A 27 0.60 5.66 7.53
CA LEU A 27 0.69 6.55 8.68
C LEU A 27 -0.68 7.06 9.14
N LEU A 28 -1.67 7.16 8.25
CA LEU A 28 -3.03 7.61 8.58
C LEU A 28 -3.70 6.68 9.60
N PRO A 29 -3.87 5.37 9.34
CA PRO A 29 -4.43 4.46 10.34
C PRO A 29 -3.52 4.29 11.56
N ALA A 30 -2.20 4.40 11.42
CA ALA A 30 -1.27 4.35 12.56
C ALA A 30 -1.42 5.57 13.48
N ALA A 31 -1.54 6.78 12.90
CA ALA A 31 -1.79 8.01 13.65
C ALA A 31 -3.16 7.96 14.34
N PHE A 32 -4.21 7.57 13.62
CA PHE A 32 -5.54 7.39 14.19
C PHE A 32 -5.51 6.44 15.40
N ALA A 33 -4.91 5.27 15.24
CA ALA A 33 -4.82 4.27 16.30
C ALA A 33 -3.99 4.78 17.50
N SER A 34 -2.87 5.47 17.23
CA SER A 34 -2.03 6.06 18.27
C SER A 34 -2.77 7.13 19.06
N LEU A 35 -3.48 8.05 18.39
CA LEU A 35 -4.26 9.11 19.02
C LEU A 35 -5.44 8.56 19.86
N ARG A 36 -6.03 7.45 19.41
CA ARG A 36 -7.14 6.78 20.10
C ARG A 36 -6.70 5.77 21.15
N GLY A 37 -5.38 5.64 21.41
CA GLY A 37 -4.82 4.72 22.40
C GLY A 37 -5.05 3.23 22.08
N TRP A 38 -5.09 2.87 20.79
CA TRP A 38 -5.24 1.46 20.39
C TRP A 38 -3.98 0.65 20.73
N ALA A 39 -4.17 -0.60 21.11
CA ALA A 39 -3.06 -1.50 21.39
C ALA A 39 -2.21 -1.79 20.14
N GLY A 40 -0.88 -1.87 20.31
CA GLY A 40 0.04 -2.30 19.26
C GLY A 40 0.70 -1.19 18.45
N VAL A 41 0.33 0.08 18.63
CA VAL A 41 1.00 1.22 17.99
C VAL A 41 1.06 2.43 18.91
N ARG A 42 2.21 3.10 18.92
CA ARG A 42 2.40 4.41 19.57
C ARG A 42 3.34 5.25 18.71
N LEU A 43 2.84 6.35 18.18
CA LEU A 43 3.65 7.32 17.46
C LEU A 43 4.04 8.45 18.42
N HIS A 44 5.33 8.65 18.62
CA HIS A 44 5.86 9.67 19.52
C HIS A 44 6.39 10.86 18.71
N ALA A 45 5.49 11.63 18.08
CA ALA A 45 5.88 12.76 17.22
C ALA A 45 6.66 13.87 17.97
N ARG A 46 6.62 13.89 19.31
CA ARG A 46 7.42 14.79 20.15
C ARG A 46 8.86 14.31 20.35
N ASP A 47 9.16 13.02 20.09
CA ASP A 47 10.52 12.49 20.16
C ASP A 47 11.28 12.92 18.89
N PRO A 48 12.44 13.59 19.00
CA PRO A 48 13.27 13.93 17.84
C PRO A 48 13.62 12.71 16.96
N LYS A 49 13.75 11.52 17.54
CA LYS A 49 14.01 10.27 16.81
C LYS A 49 12.90 9.89 15.84
N PHE A 50 11.68 10.36 16.08
CA PHE A 50 10.57 10.17 15.15
C PHE A 50 10.86 10.78 13.78
N TRP A 51 11.45 11.98 13.78
CA TRP A 51 11.73 12.76 12.57
C TRP A 51 12.90 12.21 11.74
N LEU A 52 13.71 11.31 12.30
CA LEU A 52 14.72 10.57 11.52
C LEU A 52 14.09 9.69 10.43
N GLY A 53 12.83 9.29 10.59
CA GLY A 53 12.09 8.59 9.54
C GLY A 53 11.86 9.47 8.30
N PRO A 54 11.07 10.57 8.40
CA PRO A 54 10.89 11.55 7.32
C PRO A 54 12.21 12.01 6.71
N LEU A 55 13.24 12.26 7.51
CA LEU A 55 14.58 12.60 7.02
C LEU A 55 15.17 11.49 6.15
N ALA A 56 15.06 10.23 6.58
CA ALA A 56 15.54 9.09 5.81
C ALA A 56 14.80 8.94 4.44
N PHE A 57 13.51 9.26 4.39
CA PHE A 57 12.75 9.32 3.15
C PHE A 57 13.30 10.39 2.19
N VAL A 58 13.50 11.61 2.71
CA VAL A 58 14.03 12.73 1.92
C VAL A 58 15.42 12.40 1.41
N VAL A 59 16.32 11.90 2.27
CA VAL A 59 17.69 11.52 1.88
C VAL A 59 17.66 10.44 0.80
N ALA A 60 16.86 9.38 0.97
CA ALA A 60 16.75 8.30 0.00
C ALA A 60 16.20 8.78 -1.36
N GLY A 61 15.19 9.65 -1.34
CA GLY A 61 14.65 10.27 -2.56
C GLY A 61 15.63 11.21 -3.25
N SER A 62 16.42 11.94 -2.45
CA SER A 62 17.39 12.91 -2.96
C SER A 62 18.56 12.27 -3.72
N VAL A 63 18.88 11.00 -3.47
CA VAL A 63 19.96 10.27 -4.14
C VAL A 63 19.84 10.33 -5.67
N TRP A 64 18.65 10.30 -6.19
CA TRP A 64 18.37 10.40 -7.62
C TRP A 64 17.83 11.77 -8.01
N LEU A 65 16.91 12.34 -7.22
CA LEU A 65 16.23 13.57 -7.56
C LEU A 65 17.18 14.76 -7.64
N VAL A 66 18.14 14.87 -6.72
CA VAL A 66 19.09 16.01 -6.71
C VAL A 66 20.05 15.96 -7.91
N PRO A 67 20.76 14.85 -8.23
CA PRO A 67 21.58 14.78 -9.43
C PRO A 67 20.79 15.05 -10.72
N MET A 68 19.58 14.54 -10.81
CA MET A 68 18.70 14.75 -11.97
C MET A 68 18.36 16.23 -12.13
N LEU A 69 17.96 16.92 -11.07
CA LEU A 69 17.66 18.35 -11.10
C LEU A 69 18.90 19.19 -11.40
N VAL A 70 20.04 18.88 -10.80
CA VAL A 70 21.31 19.58 -11.05
C VAL A 70 21.71 19.44 -12.52
N ALA A 71 21.64 18.23 -13.08
CA ALA A 71 21.95 18.00 -14.49
C ALA A 71 20.98 18.75 -15.42
N ALA A 72 19.68 18.67 -15.15
CA ALA A 72 18.64 19.30 -15.97
C ALA A 72 18.71 20.84 -15.92
N LEU A 73 18.93 21.42 -14.75
CA LEU A 73 19.02 22.88 -14.60
C LEU A 73 20.38 23.44 -15.01
N GLY A 74 21.44 22.66 -14.83
CA GLY A 74 22.83 23.07 -15.18
C GLY A 74 23.07 23.13 -16.68
N GLN A 75 22.40 22.28 -17.48
CA GLN A 75 22.56 22.28 -18.95
C GLN A 75 21.67 23.33 -19.66
N GLY A 76 20.71 23.94 -18.95
CA GLY A 76 20.08 25.21 -19.33
C GLY A 76 19.19 25.21 -20.58
N GLY A 77 18.91 24.09 -21.22
CA GLY A 77 18.06 24.01 -22.42
C GLY A 77 16.56 23.85 -22.15
N PRO A 78 15.69 24.25 -23.08
CA PRO A 78 14.24 24.04 -22.94
C PRO A 78 13.85 22.55 -22.84
N GLU A 79 14.63 21.68 -23.48
CA GLU A 79 14.41 20.22 -23.45
C GLU A 79 14.56 19.63 -22.05
N TYR A 80 15.53 20.11 -21.25
CA TYR A 80 15.74 19.64 -19.90
C TYR A 80 14.65 20.10 -18.92
N ARG A 81 14.10 21.30 -19.14
CA ARG A 81 12.95 21.78 -18.38
C ARG A 81 11.70 20.95 -18.70
N ALA A 82 11.45 20.69 -19.98
CA ALA A 82 10.36 19.84 -20.43
C ALA A 82 10.47 18.42 -19.84
N TYR A 83 11.67 17.88 -19.70
CA TYR A 83 11.94 16.60 -19.08
C TYR A 83 11.60 16.59 -17.58
N VAL A 84 11.98 17.63 -16.84
CA VAL A 84 11.65 17.79 -15.42
C VAL A 84 10.13 17.90 -15.23
N ASP A 85 9.48 18.70 -16.06
CA ASP A 85 8.02 18.87 -16.02
C ASP A 85 7.29 17.55 -16.36
N ASP A 86 7.79 16.79 -17.33
CA ASP A 86 7.23 15.49 -17.68
C ASP A 86 7.32 14.49 -16.51
N ILE A 87 8.49 14.40 -15.87
CA ILE A 87 8.69 13.48 -14.74
C ILE A 87 7.88 13.89 -13.51
N LEU A 88 7.95 15.15 -13.11
CA LEU A 88 7.36 15.62 -11.85
C LEU A 88 5.85 15.81 -11.94
N LEU A 89 5.33 16.30 -13.07
CA LEU A 89 3.92 16.65 -13.22
C LEU A 89 3.16 15.66 -14.09
N ARG A 90 3.64 15.36 -15.29
CA ARG A 90 2.91 14.57 -16.26
C ARG A 90 2.84 13.10 -15.91
N GLN A 91 3.94 12.51 -15.45
CA GLN A 91 3.99 11.10 -15.08
C GLN A 91 3.35 10.83 -13.70
N THR A 92 3.23 11.84 -12.85
CA THR A 92 2.66 11.67 -11.51
C THR A 92 1.19 12.04 -11.46
N VAL A 93 0.85 13.27 -11.84
CA VAL A 93 -0.51 13.83 -11.68
C VAL A 93 -1.39 13.56 -12.89
N THR A 94 -0.89 13.86 -14.10
CA THR A 94 -1.70 13.78 -15.32
C THR A 94 -2.03 12.33 -15.67
N ARG A 95 -1.09 11.39 -15.49
CA ARG A 95 -1.35 9.97 -15.72
C ARG A 95 -2.34 9.36 -14.72
N TYR A 96 -2.36 9.86 -13.49
CA TYR A 96 -3.33 9.43 -12.50
C TYR A 96 -4.73 9.98 -12.82
N ALA A 97 -4.83 11.29 -13.16
CA ALA A 97 -6.10 11.95 -13.38
C ALA A 97 -6.74 11.64 -14.76
N ASN A 98 -5.91 11.53 -15.81
CA ASN A 98 -6.36 11.36 -17.20
C ASN A 98 -5.85 10.04 -17.80
N ALA A 99 -6.24 8.91 -17.23
CA ALA A 99 -5.97 7.62 -17.82
C ALA A 99 -6.98 7.32 -18.96
N TRP A 100 -6.65 7.77 -20.17
CA TRP A 100 -7.48 7.65 -21.39
C TRP A 100 -7.58 6.21 -21.93
N HIS A 101 -6.72 5.32 -21.47
CA HIS A 101 -6.69 3.92 -21.87
C HIS A 101 -7.03 3.00 -20.69
N HIS A 102 -7.69 1.87 -20.97
CA HIS A 102 -8.09 0.85 -19.99
C HIS A 102 -9.18 1.30 -19.00
N GLY A 103 -10.23 1.99 -19.51
CA GLY A 103 -11.42 2.29 -18.71
C GLY A 103 -12.04 1.02 -18.14
N GLN A 104 -12.12 0.92 -16.82
CA GLN A 104 -12.66 -0.22 -16.09
C GLN A 104 -13.68 0.25 -15.05
N PRO A 105 -14.70 -0.58 -14.73
CA PRO A 105 -15.73 -0.22 -13.77
C PRO A 105 -15.16 0.02 -12.36
N PRO A 106 -15.87 0.73 -11.46
CA PRO A 106 -15.40 0.99 -10.10
C PRO A 106 -15.07 -0.26 -9.29
N TRP A 107 -15.78 -1.35 -9.52
CA TRP A 107 -15.60 -2.63 -8.80
C TRP A 107 -14.53 -3.55 -9.39
N TYR A 108 -13.87 -3.16 -10.48
CA TYR A 108 -12.85 -3.95 -11.18
C TYR A 108 -11.84 -4.62 -10.24
N PHE A 109 -11.31 -3.87 -9.26
CA PHE A 109 -10.32 -4.43 -8.35
C PHE A 109 -10.88 -5.45 -7.37
N ILE A 110 -12.20 -5.49 -7.13
CA ILE A 110 -12.84 -6.57 -6.36
C ILE A 110 -12.78 -7.86 -7.17
N GLU A 111 -13.09 -7.81 -8.46
CA GLU A 111 -13.00 -8.97 -9.36
C GLU A 111 -11.57 -9.49 -9.46
N VAL A 112 -10.60 -8.57 -9.66
CA VAL A 112 -9.17 -8.92 -9.70
C VAL A 112 -8.73 -9.59 -8.39
N ALA A 113 -9.12 -9.05 -7.24
CA ALA A 113 -8.76 -9.65 -5.95
C ALA A 113 -9.37 -11.04 -5.77
N LEU A 114 -10.65 -11.21 -6.12
CA LEU A 114 -11.36 -12.49 -5.97
C LEU A 114 -10.78 -13.59 -6.86
N THR A 115 -10.21 -13.24 -8.00
CA THR A 115 -9.64 -14.19 -8.97
C THR A 115 -8.14 -14.38 -8.81
N ALA A 116 -7.37 -13.26 -8.86
CA ALA A 116 -5.92 -13.31 -8.89
C ALA A 116 -5.26 -13.55 -7.51
N TRP A 117 -5.99 -13.31 -6.40
CA TRP A 117 -5.46 -13.50 -5.04
C TRP A 117 -5.90 -14.84 -4.41
N LEU A 118 -6.32 -15.79 -5.22
CA LEU A 118 -6.52 -17.16 -4.77
C LEU A 118 -5.18 -17.81 -4.41
N PRO A 119 -5.12 -18.68 -3.40
CA PRO A 119 -6.23 -19.12 -2.53
C PRO A 119 -6.50 -18.20 -1.32
N THR A 120 -5.83 -17.06 -1.19
CA THR A 120 -5.94 -16.16 -0.02
C THR A 120 -7.39 -15.71 0.22
N MET A 121 -8.14 -15.44 -0.86
CA MET A 121 -9.53 -15.01 -0.79
C MET A 121 -10.47 -16.07 -0.22
N LEU A 122 -10.15 -17.37 -0.34
CA LEU A 122 -10.95 -18.45 0.23
C LEU A 122 -11.01 -18.40 1.76
N ALA A 123 -10.06 -17.72 2.42
CA ALA A 123 -10.05 -17.57 3.87
C ALA A 123 -11.00 -16.48 4.40
N LEU A 124 -11.50 -15.57 3.54
CA LEU A 124 -12.30 -14.41 3.92
C LEU A 124 -13.54 -14.73 4.76
N PRO A 125 -14.34 -15.78 4.47
CA PRO A 125 -15.54 -16.08 5.27
C PRO A 125 -15.24 -16.26 6.75
N TRP A 126 -14.06 -16.76 7.09
CA TRP A 126 -13.63 -16.95 8.49
C TRP A 126 -12.80 -15.79 9.02
N ALA A 127 -12.06 -15.11 8.13
CA ALA A 127 -11.19 -13.98 8.50
C ALA A 127 -12.03 -12.74 8.86
N ILE A 128 -13.06 -12.39 8.10
CA ILE A 128 -13.87 -11.19 8.30
C ILE A 128 -14.47 -11.14 9.72
N PRO A 129 -15.16 -12.18 10.24
CA PRO A 129 -15.67 -12.16 11.60
C PRO A 129 -14.56 -12.07 12.66
N ALA A 130 -13.38 -12.65 12.40
CA ALA A 130 -12.23 -12.56 13.30
C ALA A 130 -11.64 -11.15 13.32
N TRP A 131 -11.44 -10.53 12.16
CA TRP A 131 -10.97 -9.15 12.04
C TRP A 131 -11.93 -8.17 12.73
N ARG A 132 -13.26 -8.32 12.51
CA ARG A 132 -14.25 -7.49 13.19
C ARG A 132 -14.08 -7.53 14.70
N ARG A 133 -13.91 -8.71 15.30
CA ARG A 133 -13.68 -8.85 16.75
C ARG A 133 -12.37 -8.19 17.20
N ARG A 134 -11.30 -8.27 16.39
CA ARG A 134 -10.01 -7.63 16.69
C ARG A 134 -10.10 -6.10 16.61
N LEU A 135 -10.78 -5.57 15.61
CA LEU A 135 -11.02 -4.13 15.48
C LEU A 135 -11.89 -3.60 16.63
N GLN A 136 -12.90 -4.33 17.05
CA GLN A 136 -13.71 -3.99 18.23
C GLN A 136 -12.88 -3.94 19.52
N ARG A 137 -11.85 -4.79 19.62
CA ARG A 137 -10.87 -4.76 20.72
C ARG A 137 -9.79 -3.70 20.58
N ARG A 138 -9.90 -2.82 19.59
CA ARG A 138 -8.96 -1.74 19.30
C ARG A 138 -7.51 -2.25 19.11
N ASP A 139 -7.33 -3.34 18.36
CA ASP A 139 -6.02 -3.90 18.03
C ASP A 139 -5.49 -3.30 16.74
N ALA A 140 -4.52 -2.39 16.84
CA ALA A 140 -3.93 -1.67 15.70
C ALA A 140 -3.15 -2.59 14.74
N ARG A 141 -2.70 -3.77 15.20
CA ARG A 141 -2.01 -4.75 14.36
C ARG A 141 -2.89 -5.29 13.24
N TYR A 142 -4.21 -5.22 13.41
CA TYR A 142 -5.18 -5.56 12.36
C TYR A 142 -5.71 -4.32 11.64
N LEU A 143 -5.89 -3.20 12.37
CA LEU A 143 -6.37 -1.97 11.75
C LEU A 143 -5.41 -1.48 10.65
N ILE A 144 -4.11 -1.42 10.93
CA ILE A 144 -3.14 -0.83 10.01
C ILE A 144 -3.09 -1.59 8.67
N PRO A 145 -2.88 -2.92 8.63
CA PRO A 145 -2.85 -3.64 7.35
C PRO A 145 -4.20 -3.66 6.63
N LEU A 146 -5.31 -3.79 7.34
CA LEU A 146 -6.64 -3.78 6.70
C LEU A 146 -7.01 -2.40 6.15
N ALA A 147 -6.70 -1.33 6.88
CA ALA A 147 -6.88 0.03 6.40
C ALA A 147 -5.98 0.33 5.20
N TRP A 148 -4.74 -0.19 5.18
CA TRP A 148 -3.86 -0.10 4.03
C TRP A 148 -4.49 -0.74 2.78
N VAL A 149 -4.99 -1.97 2.91
CA VAL A 149 -5.69 -2.65 1.81
C VAL A 149 -6.83 -1.77 1.29
N LEU A 150 -7.66 -1.27 2.19
CA LEU A 150 -8.78 -0.39 1.83
C LEU A 150 -8.31 0.89 1.13
N LEU A 151 -7.29 1.56 1.65
CA LEU A 151 -6.76 2.80 1.08
C LEU A 151 -6.19 2.58 -0.32
N VAL A 152 -5.46 1.49 -0.55
CA VAL A 152 -4.93 1.14 -1.88
C VAL A 152 -6.08 0.88 -2.86
N PHE A 153 -7.10 0.12 -2.46
CA PHE A 153 -8.27 -0.13 -3.29
C PHE A 153 -9.00 1.17 -3.63
N LEU A 154 -9.27 2.02 -2.65
CA LEU A 154 -9.93 3.30 -2.86
C LEU A 154 -9.10 4.20 -3.79
N PHE A 155 -7.81 4.33 -3.52
CA PHE A 155 -6.92 5.18 -4.30
C PHE A 155 -6.91 4.79 -5.78
N PHE A 156 -6.76 3.50 -6.10
CA PHE A 156 -6.72 3.05 -7.49
C PHE A 156 -8.10 2.87 -8.14
N SER A 157 -9.19 2.87 -7.35
CA SER A 157 -10.55 2.82 -7.91
C SER A 157 -11.06 4.17 -8.43
N ILE A 158 -10.49 5.29 -7.95
CA ILE A 158 -10.89 6.65 -8.36
C ILE A 158 -10.63 6.89 -9.86
N PRO A 159 -9.41 6.64 -10.41
CA PRO A 159 -9.15 6.84 -11.82
C PRO A 159 -9.94 5.84 -12.70
N SER A 160 -10.29 6.27 -13.90
CA SER A 160 -10.96 5.40 -14.90
C SER A 160 -10.04 4.30 -15.42
N GLY A 161 -8.76 4.60 -15.64
CA GLY A 161 -7.78 3.65 -16.14
C GLY A 161 -7.24 2.76 -15.04
N LYS A 162 -7.53 1.47 -15.12
CA LYS A 162 -7.16 0.47 -14.10
C LYS A 162 -6.38 -0.69 -14.72
N ARG A 163 -5.40 -1.20 -13.98
CA ARG A 163 -4.67 -2.43 -14.30
C ARG A 163 -4.61 -3.30 -13.06
N ASP A 164 -4.71 -4.60 -13.24
CA ASP A 164 -4.70 -5.62 -12.20
C ASP A 164 -3.52 -5.49 -11.22
N MET A 165 -2.33 -5.20 -11.74
CA MET A 165 -1.11 -5.03 -10.94
C MET A 165 -1.16 -3.85 -9.95
N TYR A 166 -2.07 -2.89 -10.09
CA TYR A 166 -2.09 -1.71 -9.23
C TYR A 166 -2.44 -2.02 -7.78
N ILE A 167 -3.24 -3.06 -7.55
CA ILE A 167 -3.59 -3.48 -6.18
C ILE A 167 -2.60 -4.48 -5.57
N LEU A 168 -1.60 -4.93 -6.34
CA LEU A 168 -0.61 -5.90 -5.84
C LEU A 168 0.07 -5.46 -4.52
N PRO A 169 0.41 -4.17 -4.28
CA PRO A 169 0.97 -3.72 -3.00
C PRO A 169 0.07 -3.99 -1.79
N ALA A 170 -1.24 -4.18 -1.98
CA ALA A 170 -2.15 -4.47 -0.88
C ALA A 170 -2.13 -5.95 -0.44
N LEU A 171 -1.73 -6.87 -1.31
CA LEU A 171 -1.72 -8.32 -1.03
C LEU A 171 -0.82 -8.70 0.15
N PRO A 172 0.43 -8.22 0.29
CA PRO A 172 1.26 -8.53 1.46
C PRO A 172 0.62 -8.10 2.78
N MET A 173 -0.07 -6.96 2.81
CA MET A 173 -0.74 -6.46 4.00
C MET A 173 -1.99 -7.28 4.34
N LEU A 174 -2.72 -7.75 3.33
CA LEU A 174 -3.80 -8.71 3.53
C LEU A 174 -3.27 -10.02 4.13
N CYS A 175 -2.16 -10.53 3.60
CA CYS A 175 -1.50 -11.71 4.13
C CYS A 175 -1.04 -11.51 5.58
N LEU A 176 -0.49 -10.36 5.94
CA LEU A 176 -0.11 -10.03 7.32
C LEU A 176 -1.31 -10.00 8.27
N ALA A 177 -2.46 -9.47 7.82
CA ALA A 177 -3.68 -9.50 8.61
C ALA A 177 -4.29 -10.91 8.74
N LEU A 178 -4.03 -11.78 7.78
CA LEU A 178 -4.57 -13.14 7.73
C LEU A 178 -3.69 -14.15 8.46
N ALA A 179 -2.37 -14.03 8.36
CA ALA A 179 -1.41 -15.01 8.85
C ALA A 179 -1.64 -15.48 10.31
N PRO A 180 -1.92 -14.60 11.29
CA PRO A 180 -2.19 -15.02 12.65
C PRO A 180 -3.49 -15.82 12.82
N LEU A 181 -4.39 -15.77 11.85
CA LEU A 181 -5.69 -16.46 11.85
C LEU A 181 -5.62 -17.82 11.15
N LEU A 182 -4.66 -18.01 10.25
CA LEU A 182 -4.54 -19.20 9.42
C LEU A 182 -4.55 -20.52 10.20
N PRO A 183 -3.78 -20.70 11.28
CA PRO A 183 -3.79 -21.96 12.03
C PRO A 183 -5.18 -22.32 12.57
N GLY A 184 -5.96 -21.31 12.98
CA GLY A 184 -7.32 -21.50 13.45
C GLY A 184 -8.34 -21.74 12.32
N ILE A 185 -8.11 -21.13 11.16
CA ILE A 185 -8.96 -21.31 9.97
C ILE A 185 -8.76 -22.72 9.40
N LEU A 186 -7.51 -23.15 9.24
CA LEU A 186 -7.17 -24.46 8.66
C LEU A 186 -7.63 -25.67 9.50
N ARG A 187 -7.93 -25.47 10.79
CA ARG A 187 -8.57 -26.51 11.63
C ARG A 187 -10.05 -26.67 11.38
N LYS A 188 -10.68 -25.76 10.65
CA LYS A 188 -12.14 -25.83 10.41
C LYS A 188 -12.43 -26.72 9.20
N GLN A 189 -13.31 -27.69 9.38
CA GLN A 189 -13.73 -28.61 8.32
C GLN A 189 -14.22 -27.90 7.05
N GLY A 190 -14.99 -26.80 7.20
CA GLY A 190 -15.46 -26.01 6.06
C GLY A 190 -14.33 -25.38 5.25
N ALA A 191 -13.26 -24.87 5.92
CA ALA A 191 -12.11 -24.32 5.25
C ALA A 191 -11.30 -25.41 4.52
N GLN A 192 -11.12 -26.57 5.16
CA GLN A 192 -10.46 -27.73 4.56
C GLN A 192 -11.20 -28.23 3.31
N ARG A 193 -12.52 -28.36 3.39
CA ARG A 193 -13.36 -28.80 2.24
C ARG A 193 -13.28 -27.81 1.08
N LEU A 194 -13.32 -26.49 1.39
CA LEU A 194 -13.20 -25.45 0.37
C LEU A 194 -11.83 -25.47 -0.31
N LEU A 195 -10.76 -25.65 0.48
CA LEU A 195 -9.39 -25.70 -0.03
C LEU A 195 -9.17 -26.96 -0.87
N LEU A 196 -9.65 -28.12 -0.41
CA LEU A 196 -9.59 -29.37 -1.18
C LEU A 196 -10.38 -29.27 -2.49
N GLY A 197 -11.57 -28.69 -2.48
CA GLY A 197 -12.34 -28.42 -3.68
C GLY A 197 -11.61 -27.51 -4.66
N PHE A 198 -10.95 -26.45 -4.16
CA PHE A 198 -10.14 -25.56 -4.99
C PHE A 198 -8.96 -26.30 -5.63
N VAL A 199 -8.21 -27.10 -4.86
CA VAL A 199 -7.07 -27.88 -5.39
C VAL A 199 -7.53 -28.93 -6.40
N GLY A 200 -8.72 -29.53 -6.21
CA GLY A 200 -9.27 -30.50 -7.14
C GLY A 200 -9.79 -29.90 -8.46
N LEU A 201 -9.91 -28.56 -8.54
CA LEU A 201 -10.31 -27.86 -9.76
C LEU A 201 -9.11 -27.33 -10.58
N LEU A 202 -7.89 -27.38 -10.03
CA LEU A 202 -6.64 -27.00 -10.69
C LEU A 202 -6.04 -28.18 -11.45
#